data_63346e621d4844a45ec47080cc0ec4bf
#
_entry.id   63346e621d4844a45ec47080cc0ec4bf
#
_cell.length_a   1.000
_cell.length_b   1.000
_cell.length_c   1.000
_cell.angle_alpha   90.00
_cell.angle_beta   90.00
_cell.angle_gamma   90.00
#
_symmetry.space_group_name_H-M   'P 1'
#
loop_
_entity.id
_entity.type
_entity.pdbx_description
1 polymer ?
#
loop_
_entity_poly.entity_id
_entity_poly.type
_entity_poly.pdbx_seq_one_letter_code
_entity_poly.pdbx_strand_id
1 'polypeptide(L)'
;MPLDKSLKSKVISDNARADKDTGSPEVQIALMQARIQQITEHLQRNRKDFHSLRGLTVMVGKRRRLEGYLKKKDITRYRALMQKLGIREVKPR
;
A
#
# COMPACT_ATOMS: atom_id res chain seq x y z
N MET A 1 9.51 -7.63 7.18
CA MET A 1 10.37 -6.45 7.41
C MET A 1 9.52 -5.26 7.78
N PRO A 2 9.65 -4.74 8.97
CA PRO A 2 8.89 -3.55 9.35
C PRO A 2 9.46 -2.31 8.66
N LEU A 3 8.60 -1.35 8.39
CA LEU A 3 9.03 -0.06 7.89
C LEU A 3 9.80 0.70 8.98
N ASP A 4 10.78 1.48 8.57
CA ASP A 4 11.43 2.43 9.45
C ASP A 4 10.37 3.37 10.04
N LYS A 5 10.49 3.68 11.32
CA LYS A 5 9.54 4.51 12.04
C LYS A 5 9.38 5.90 11.40
N SER A 6 10.48 6.51 10.95
CA SER A 6 10.43 7.80 10.28
C SER A 6 9.74 7.72 8.92
N LEU A 7 10.00 6.67 8.14
CA LEU A 7 9.34 6.44 6.86
C LEU A 7 7.85 6.19 7.06
N LYS A 8 7.49 5.38 8.05
CA LYS A 8 6.09 5.11 8.38
C LYS A 8 5.35 6.39 8.73
N SER A 9 5.92 7.22 9.59
CA SER A 9 5.34 8.51 9.98
C SER A 9 5.14 9.43 8.78
N LYS A 10 6.12 9.47 7.88
CA LYS A 10 6.04 10.28 6.66
C LYS A 10 4.90 9.80 5.75
N VAL A 11 4.79 8.49 5.53
CA VAL A 11 3.73 7.91 4.70
C VAL A 11 2.35 8.23 5.28
N ILE A 12 2.19 8.08 6.59
CA ILE A 12 0.94 8.40 7.28
C ILE A 12 0.61 9.89 7.07
N SER A 13 1.56 10.77 7.32
CA SER A 13 1.39 12.22 7.20
C SER A 13 1.02 12.63 5.78
N ASP A 14 1.69 12.07 4.78
CA ASP A 14 1.48 12.40 3.37
C ASP A 14 0.11 11.96 2.85
N ASN A 15 -0.50 10.96 3.47
CA ASN A 15 -1.76 10.37 2.99
C ASN A 15 -2.93 10.55 3.95
N ALA A 16 -2.71 11.17 5.09
CA ALA A 16 -3.76 11.42 6.07
C ALA A 16 -4.80 12.40 5.52
N ARG A 17 -6.07 12.14 5.79
CA ARG A 17 -7.18 13.02 5.41
C ARG A 17 -7.34 14.18 6.39
N ALA A 18 -6.85 13.99 7.62
CA ALA A 18 -6.91 14.97 8.70
C ALA A 18 -5.74 14.71 9.63
N ASP A 19 -5.46 15.66 10.53
CA ASP A 19 -4.44 15.46 11.55
C ASP A 19 -4.75 14.21 12.38
N LYS A 20 -3.73 13.41 12.65
CA LYS A 20 -3.83 12.17 13.42
C LYS A 20 -4.61 11.05 12.73
N ASP A 21 -4.88 11.17 11.44
CA ASP A 21 -5.49 10.07 10.69
C ASP A 21 -4.44 8.99 10.42
N THR A 22 -4.60 7.85 11.07
CA THR A 22 -3.71 6.68 10.89
C THR A 22 -4.46 5.47 10.37
N GLY A 23 -5.78 5.55 10.26
CA GLY A 23 -6.63 4.40 9.96
C GLY A 23 -7.49 4.50 8.71
N SER A 24 -7.41 5.60 7.95
CA SER A 24 -8.21 5.70 6.73
C SER A 24 -7.72 4.70 5.68
N PRO A 25 -8.59 4.28 4.74
CA PRO A 25 -8.17 3.39 3.66
C PRO A 25 -6.98 3.94 2.88
N GLU A 26 -6.91 5.26 2.65
CA GLU A 26 -5.79 5.89 1.95
C GLU A 26 -4.47 5.66 2.67
N VAL A 27 -4.44 5.87 3.98
CA VAL A 27 -3.23 5.67 4.79
C VAL A 27 -2.85 4.19 4.81
N GLN A 28 -3.81 3.30 4.98
CA GLN A 28 -3.53 1.86 5.01
C GLN A 28 -2.98 1.36 3.68
N ILE A 29 -3.55 1.78 2.56
CA ILE A 29 -3.07 1.41 1.23
C ILE A 29 -1.66 1.95 1.01
N ALA A 30 -1.41 3.20 1.39
CA ALA A 30 -0.08 3.81 1.24
C ALA A 30 0.97 3.08 2.06
N LEU A 31 0.67 2.69 3.30
CA LEU A 31 1.57 1.92 4.14
C LEU A 31 1.87 0.55 3.55
N MET A 32 0.84 -0.14 3.04
CA MET A 32 1.03 -1.43 2.38
C MET A 32 1.89 -1.30 1.14
N GLN A 33 1.68 -0.25 0.34
CA GLN A 33 2.48 0.00 -0.86
C GLN A 33 3.95 0.23 -0.51
N ALA A 34 4.24 0.99 0.54
CA ALA A 34 5.61 1.22 0.98
C ALA A 34 6.28 -0.10 1.40
N ARG A 35 5.56 -0.95 2.13
CA ARG A 35 6.09 -2.26 2.54
C ARG A 35 6.26 -3.20 1.35
N ILE A 36 5.33 -3.19 0.39
CA ILE A 36 5.43 -3.99 -0.83
C ILE A 36 6.68 -3.60 -1.60
N GLN A 37 6.96 -2.31 -1.76
CA GLN A 37 8.17 -1.84 -2.42
C GLN A 37 9.43 -2.30 -1.70
N GLN A 38 9.44 -2.22 -0.38
CA GLN A 38 10.57 -2.66 0.44
C GLN A 38 10.86 -4.16 0.26
N ILE A 39 9.80 -4.99 0.29
CA ILE A 39 9.94 -6.43 0.12
C ILE A 39 10.34 -6.77 -1.33
N THR A 40 9.81 -6.05 -2.30
CA THR A 40 10.16 -6.24 -3.72
C THR A 40 11.66 -5.99 -3.93
N GLU A 41 12.20 -4.92 -3.37
CA GLU A 41 13.63 -4.62 -3.45
C GLU A 41 14.46 -5.71 -2.75
N HIS A 42 13.99 -6.19 -1.60
CA HIS A 42 14.65 -7.28 -0.90
C HIS A 42 14.70 -8.55 -1.76
N LEU A 43 13.59 -8.89 -2.42
CA LEU A 43 13.51 -10.11 -3.26
C LEU A 43 14.35 -10.00 -4.53
N GLN A 44 14.61 -8.81 -5.04
CA GLN A 44 15.53 -8.62 -6.16
C GLN A 44 16.95 -9.07 -5.81
N ARG A 45 17.33 -8.93 -4.54
CA ARG A 45 18.64 -9.33 -4.02
C ARG A 45 18.64 -10.74 -3.43
N ASN A 46 17.49 -11.23 -3.00
CA ASN A 46 17.35 -12.51 -2.30
C ASN A 46 16.23 -13.35 -2.96
N ARG A 47 16.47 -13.81 -4.18
CA ARG A 47 15.44 -14.48 -5.01
C ARG A 47 14.89 -15.78 -4.42
N LYS A 48 15.63 -16.42 -3.51
CA LYS A 48 15.23 -17.68 -2.89
C LYS A 48 14.55 -17.48 -1.53
N ASP A 49 14.25 -16.25 -1.14
CA ASP A 49 13.51 -15.98 0.09
C ASP A 49 12.02 -16.18 -0.11
N PHE A 50 11.58 -17.44 -0.01
CA PHE A 50 10.19 -17.80 -0.25
C PHE A 50 9.23 -17.32 0.82
N HIS A 51 9.72 -17.11 2.05
CA HIS A 51 8.90 -16.52 3.12
C HIS A 51 8.51 -15.08 2.80
N SER A 52 9.47 -14.29 2.35
CA SER A 52 9.20 -12.91 1.94
C SER A 52 8.31 -12.86 0.70
N LEU A 53 8.51 -13.77 -0.25
CA LEU A 53 7.65 -13.86 -1.44
C LEU A 53 6.20 -14.13 -1.05
N ARG A 54 5.98 -15.07 -0.13
CA ARG A 54 4.64 -15.38 0.37
C ARG A 54 4.02 -14.16 1.06
N GLY A 55 4.79 -13.48 1.90
CA GLY A 55 4.35 -12.26 2.57
C GLY A 55 3.96 -11.17 1.58
N LEU A 56 4.74 -11.00 0.52
CA LEU A 56 4.44 -10.05 -0.54
C LEU A 56 3.10 -10.37 -1.21
N THR A 57 2.87 -11.63 -1.56
CA THR A 57 1.61 -12.07 -2.19
C THR A 57 0.41 -11.78 -1.29
N VAL A 58 0.52 -12.05 0.01
CA VAL A 58 -0.56 -11.77 0.98
C VAL A 58 -0.82 -10.27 1.06
N MET A 59 0.22 -9.45 1.11
CA MET A 59 0.08 -7.99 1.21
C MET A 59 -0.55 -7.39 -0.05
N VAL A 60 -0.16 -7.88 -1.22
CA VAL A 60 -0.78 -7.43 -2.48
C VAL A 60 -2.27 -7.74 -2.49
N GLY A 61 -2.66 -8.93 -2.01
CA GLY A 61 -4.06 -9.30 -1.88
C GLY A 61 -4.84 -8.38 -0.94
N LYS A 62 -4.26 -8.07 0.22
CA LYS A 62 -4.87 -7.14 1.18
C LYS A 62 -5.00 -5.73 0.61
N ARG A 63 -3.97 -5.25 -0.09
CA ARG A 63 -4.01 -3.94 -0.74
C ARG A 63 -5.16 -3.88 -1.75
N ARG A 64 -5.30 -4.90 -2.59
CA ARG A 64 -6.37 -4.95 -3.60
C ARG A 64 -7.76 -4.93 -2.97
N ARG A 65 -7.95 -5.59 -1.83
CA ARG A 65 -9.22 -5.56 -1.10
C ARG A 65 -9.55 -4.15 -0.62
N LEU A 66 -8.57 -3.45 -0.03
CA LEU A 66 -8.75 -2.08 0.42
C LEU A 66 -8.98 -1.13 -0.75
N GLU A 67 -8.27 -1.33 -1.85
CA GLU A 67 -8.49 -0.55 -3.08
C GLU A 67 -9.91 -0.74 -3.62
N GLY A 68 -10.39 -1.97 -3.66
CA GLY A 68 -11.76 -2.27 -4.06
C GLY A 68 -12.80 -1.64 -3.16
N TYR A 69 -12.57 -1.68 -1.85
CA TYR A 69 -13.44 -1.03 -0.87
C TYR A 69 -13.50 0.49 -1.09
N LEU A 70 -12.35 1.13 -1.24
CA LEU A 70 -12.26 2.57 -1.45
C LEU A 70 -12.90 2.98 -2.78
N LYS A 71 -12.66 2.22 -3.85
CA LYS A 71 -13.26 2.46 -5.16
C LYS A 71 -14.79 2.43 -5.10
N LYS A 72 -15.34 1.48 -4.34
CA LYS A 72 -16.77 1.33 -4.17
C LYS A 72 -17.38 2.44 -3.33
N LYS A 73 -16.64 2.91 -2.33
CA LYS A 73 -17.09 3.95 -1.41
C LYS A 73 -16.96 5.34 -2.01
N ASP A 74 -15.85 5.63 -2.68
CA ASP A 74 -15.59 6.94 -3.28
C ASP A 74 -14.54 6.79 -4.39
N ILE A 75 -15.03 6.75 -5.62
CA ILE A 75 -14.18 6.53 -6.78
C ILE A 75 -13.20 7.69 -7.03
N THR A 76 -13.59 8.90 -6.69
CA THR A 76 -12.71 10.07 -6.85
C THR A 76 -11.50 9.97 -5.93
N ARG A 77 -11.73 9.60 -4.67
CA ARG A 77 -10.64 9.37 -3.70
C ARG A 77 -9.74 8.23 -4.15
N TYR A 78 -10.33 7.15 -4.66
CA TYR A 78 -9.58 6.01 -5.15
C TYR A 78 -8.65 6.40 -6.31
N ARG A 79 -9.16 7.11 -7.30
CA ARG A 79 -8.37 7.53 -8.46
C ARG A 79 -7.25 8.49 -8.07
N ALA A 80 -7.54 9.46 -7.19
CA ALA A 80 -6.54 10.38 -6.70
C ALA A 80 -5.40 9.66 -5.98
N LEU A 81 -5.74 8.66 -5.16
CA LEU A 81 -4.74 7.87 -4.44
C LEU A 81 -3.88 7.03 -5.39
N MET A 82 -4.50 6.37 -6.36
CA MET A 82 -3.77 5.56 -7.34
C MET A 82 -2.76 6.41 -8.13
N GLN A 83 -3.16 7.61 -8.53
CA GLN A 83 -2.28 8.55 -9.21
C GLN A 83 -1.13 8.99 -8.30
N LYS A 84 -1.44 9.34 -7.05
CA LYS A 84 -0.45 9.81 -6.08
C LYS A 84 0.60 8.74 -5.78
N LEU A 85 0.18 7.48 -5.63
CA LEU A 85 1.06 6.38 -5.29
C LEU A 85 1.71 5.72 -6.51
N GLY A 86 1.26 6.06 -7.72
CA GLY A 86 1.76 5.45 -8.94
C GLY A 86 1.35 3.98 -9.09
N ILE A 87 0.25 3.58 -8.46
CA ILE A 87 -0.26 2.22 -8.54
C ILE A 87 -1.15 2.08 -9.77
N ARG A 88 -0.95 1.00 -10.53
CA ARG A 88 -1.79 0.71 -11.67
C ARG A 88 -3.21 0.34 -11.21
N GLU A 89 -4.21 1.00 -11.79
CA GLU A 89 -5.61 0.69 -11.50
C GLU A 89 -5.93 -0.73 -11.93
N VAL A 90 -6.56 -1.49 -11.01
CA VAL A 90 -7.04 -2.84 -11.31
C VAL A 90 -8.36 -2.72 -12.06
N LYS A 91 -8.38 -3.17 -13.31
CA LYS A 91 -9.61 -3.16 -14.09
C LYS A 91 -10.55 -4.25 -13.59
N PRO A 92 -11.85 -3.99 -13.46
CA PRO A 92 -12.80 -5.04 -13.16
C PRO A 92 -12.85 -6.05 -14.31
N ARG A 93 -12.89 -7.31 -13.94
CA ARG A 93 -13.04 -8.38 -14.91
C ARG A 93 -14.50 -8.58 -15.28
#